data_294fd44224f18744b4ddfe61564070ff
#
_entry.id   294fd44224f18744b4ddfe61564070ff
#
_cell.length_a   1.000
_cell.length_b   1.000
_cell.length_c   1.000
_cell.angle_alpha   90.00
_cell.angle_beta   90.00
_cell.angle_gamma   90.00
#
_symmetry.space_group_name_H-M   'P 1'
#
loop_
_entity.id
_entity.type
_entity.pdbx_description
1 polymer ?
#
loop_
_entity_poly.entity_id
_entity_poly.type
_entity_poly.pdbx_seq_one_letter_code
_entity_poly.pdbx_strand_id
1 'polypeptide(L)'
;MLCVNVELKERSYPIHIGTGLLTNTDCYPLKSGNKVMIVTNPTVAQHYLSTVTDTLEKIGCLVEHVLLPDGEQYKTLDSLNLIFTALLKANHGRDTTIVALGGGVIGDVAGYAAASYQRGVRFIQIPTTLLAQVDSSVGGKTAVNHELGKNMIGAFYQPSAVIVDTLTLNTLPKREVNAGLAEVIKYGAILDFPFFQWLEQHIDNLVALDQNALQQCIARCCQLKADIVARDETEKGDRALLNLGHTFGHAIETHLGYGNWLHGEAVSAGCMMAAALSEKLGDLTPHDVARLEKLLTRAYLPTVSPDGMTAQDYLPLMMRDKKVLNGKLRLVLLKALGQAYVATDVPQEQVIEAINRCTQVD
;
A
#
# COMPACT_ATOMS: atom_id res chain seq x y z
N MET A 1 -18.51 9.55 9.08
CA MET A 1 -17.67 9.63 7.87
C MET A 1 -16.59 10.69 8.09
N LEU A 2 -15.34 10.32 7.89
CA LEU A 2 -14.18 11.21 7.87
C LEU A 2 -13.81 11.51 6.41
N CYS A 3 -13.16 12.64 6.15
CA CYS A 3 -12.67 12.99 4.83
C CYS A 3 -11.25 13.54 4.95
N VAL A 4 -10.33 12.99 4.16
CA VAL A 4 -8.96 13.47 4.02
C VAL A 4 -8.77 13.96 2.57
N ASN A 5 -8.22 15.16 2.39
CA ASN A 5 -7.93 15.68 1.07
C ASN A 5 -6.46 15.49 0.72
N VAL A 6 -6.20 15.01 -0.49
CA VAL A 6 -4.86 14.98 -1.08
C VAL A 6 -4.71 16.25 -1.92
N GLU A 7 -3.89 17.18 -1.46
CA GLU A 7 -3.76 18.52 -2.06
C GLU A 7 -2.75 18.52 -3.20
N LEU A 8 -3.24 18.50 -4.44
CA LEU A 8 -2.45 18.47 -5.67
C LEU A 8 -2.93 19.52 -6.69
N LYS A 9 -3.33 20.70 -6.20
CA LYS A 9 -3.90 21.78 -7.02
C LYS A 9 -5.15 21.29 -7.77
N GLU A 10 -5.15 21.36 -9.10
CA GLU A 10 -6.27 20.93 -9.95
C GLU A 10 -6.54 19.42 -9.91
N ARG A 11 -5.58 18.62 -9.43
CA ARG A 11 -5.67 17.15 -9.30
C ARG A 11 -5.95 16.71 -7.87
N SER A 12 -6.32 17.64 -6.99
CA SER A 12 -6.72 17.33 -5.61
C SER A 12 -7.95 16.43 -5.59
N TYR A 13 -8.01 15.51 -4.62
CA TYR A 13 -9.12 14.58 -4.50
C TYR A 13 -9.41 14.21 -3.05
N PRO A 14 -10.68 13.88 -2.73
CA PRO A 14 -11.08 13.43 -1.40
C PRO A 14 -10.82 11.93 -1.21
N ILE A 15 -10.52 11.56 0.03
CA ILE A 15 -10.56 10.20 0.55
C ILE A 15 -11.68 10.16 1.58
N HIS A 16 -12.78 9.50 1.25
CA HIS A 16 -13.92 9.30 2.15
C HIS A 16 -13.68 8.03 2.97
N ILE A 17 -13.77 8.12 4.31
CA ILE A 17 -13.46 7.01 5.23
C ILE A 17 -14.64 6.83 6.18
N GLY A 18 -15.17 5.62 6.26
CA GLY A 18 -16.30 5.32 7.15
C GLY A 18 -16.85 3.92 6.98
N THR A 19 -18.02 3.66 7.56
CA THR A 19 -18.78 2.42 7.44
C THR A 19 -19.94 2.58 6.49
N GLY A 20 -20.21 1.58 5.64
CA GLY A 20 -21.35 1.57 4.71
C GLY A 20 -21.23 2.55 3.55
N LEU A 21 -20.01 3.00 3.23
CA LEU A 21 -19.79 4.01 2.18
C LEU A 21 -20.00 3.46 0.76
N LEU A 22 -19.94 2.15 0.56
CA LEU A 22 -20.24 1.56 -0.75
C LEU A 22 -21.64 1.90 -1.25
N THR A 23 -22.59 2.14 -0.34
CA THR A 23 -23.99 2.48 -0.66
C THR A 23 -24.26 3.99 -0.64
N ASN A 24 -23.28 4.81 -0.25
CA ASN A 24 -23.44 6.25 -0.14
C ASN A 24 -23.14 6.95 -1.48
N THR A 25 -24.17 7.35 -2.20
CA THR A 25 -24.07 8.01 -3.51
C THR A 25 -23.27 9.31 -3.50
N ASP A 26 -23.21 10.02 -2.37
CA ASP A 26 -22.52 11.30 -2.23
C ASP A 26 -20.98 11.15 -2.27
N CYS A 27 -20.45 9.94 -2.05
CA CYS A 27 -19.03 9.66 -2.14
C CYS A 27 -18.53 9.51 -3.60
N TYR A 28 -19.45 9.34 -4.55
CA TYR A 28 -19.11 9.11 -5.96
C TYR A 28 -19.21 10.41 -6.75
N PRO A 29 -18.10 10.96 -7.32
CA PRO A 29 -18.14 12.17 -8.15
C PRO A 29 -18.67 11.87 -9.56
N LEU A 30 -19.87 11.28 -9.64
CA LEU A 30 -20.53 10.81 -10.86
C LEU A 30 -21.92 11.43 -11.03
N LYS A 31 -22.41 11.39 -12.26
CA LYS A 31 -23.72 11.96 -12.65
C LYS A 31 -24.48 10.94 -13.49
N SER A 32 -25.81 11.11 -13.57
CA SER A 32 -26.67 10.34 -14.46
C SER A 32 -26.14 10.38 -15.89
N GLY A 33 -26.16 9.23 -16.56
CA GLY A 33 -25.64 9.05 -17.91
C GLY A 33 -24.13 8.78 -18.00
N ASN A 34 -23.35 8.86 -16.89
CA ASN A 34 -21.94 8.48 -16.95
C ASN A 34 -21.79 6.99 -17.22
N LYS A 35 -20.85 6.63 -18.10
CA LYS A 35 -20.43 5.24 -18.30
C LYS A 35 -19.37 4.86 -17.29
N VAL A 36 -19.53 3.70 -16.66
CA VAL A 36 -18.64 3.20 -15.62
C VAL A 36 -18.19 1.76 -15.95
N MET A 37 -16.89 1.52 -15.88
CA MET A 37 -16.31 0.18 -15.93
C MET A 37 -15.76 -0.17 -14.54
N ILE A 38 -16.38 -1.12 -13.84
CA ILE A 38 -15.85 -1.67 -12.58
C ILE A 38 -14.81 -2.72 -12.91
N VAL A 39 -13.60 -2.55 -12.39
CA VAL A 39 -12.51 -3.53 -12.45
C VAL A 39 -12.38 -4.19 -11.08
N THR A 40 -12.50 -5.50 -11.02
CA THR A 40 -12.42 -6.28 -9.77
C THR A 40 -11.91 -7.70 -10.05
N ASN A 41 -11.85 -8.55 -9.03
CA ASN A 41 -11.54 -9.97 -9.16
C ASN A 41 -12.67 -10.83 -8.57
N PRO A 42 -12.71 -12.15 -8.82
CA PRO A 42 -13.77 -13.04 -8.32
C PRO A 42 -13.92 -13.03 -6.80
N THR A 43 -12.80 -12.96 -6.05
CA THR A 43 -12.79 -12.97 -4.59
C THR A 43 -13.50 -11.74 -4.01
N VAL A 44 -13.31 -10.57 -4.59
CA VAL A 44 -13.95 -9.32 -4.15
C VAL A 44 -15.36 -9.19 -4.71
N ALA A 45 -15.56 -9.61 -5.97
CA ALA A 45 -16.83 -9.48 -6.67
C ALA A 45 -17.99 -10.19 -5.94
N GLN A 46 -17.75 -11.38 -5.41
CA GLN A 46 -18.77 -12.14 -4.67
C GLN A 46 -19.34 -11.39 -3.45
N HIS A 47 -18.57 -10.45 -2.88
CA HIS A 47 -18.98 -9.70 -1.70
C HIS A 47 -19.54 -8.31 -2.03
N TYR A 48 -18.98 -7.61 -3.03
CA TYR A 48 -19.18 -6.17 -3.16
C TYR A 48 -19.64 -5.70 -4.54
N LEU A 49 -19.46 -6.50 -5.61
CA LEU A 49 -19.77 -6.05 -6.99
C LEU A 49 -21.22 -5.63 -7.14
N SER A 50 -22.18 -6.44 -6.65
CA SER A 50 -23.61 -6.11 -6.73
C SER A 50 -23.92 -4.79 -5.99
N THR A 51 -23.43 -4.66 -4.75
CA THR A 51 -23.66 -3.44 -3.95
C THR A 51 -23.16 -2.18 -4.64
N VAL A 52 -21.95 -2.22 -5.23
CA VAL A 52 -21.38 -1.08 -5.95
C VAL A 52 -22.14 -0.82 -7.25
N THR A 53 -22.50 -1.85 -8.00
CA THR A 53 -23.31 -1.74 -9.23
C THR A 53 -24.65 -1.07 -8.92
N ASP A 54 -25.41 -1.59 -7.94
CA ASP A 54 -26.71 -1.04 -7.56
C ASP A 54 -26.61 0.45 -7.13
N THR A 55 -25.52 0.80 -6.45
CA THR A 55 -25.28 2.19 -6.02
C THR A 55 -25.02 3.11 -7.21
N LEU A 56 -24.21 2.67 -8.16
CA LEU A 56 -23.90 3.44 -9.38
C LEU A 56 -25.12 3.55 -10.30
N GLU A 57 -25.93 2.51 -10.39
CA GLU A 57 -27.21 2.52 -11.14
C GLU A 57 -28.23 3.46 -10.48
N LYS A 58 -28.28 3.58 -9.14
CA LYS A 58 -29.10 4.57 -8.43
C LYS A 58 -28.69 6.01 -8.76
N ILE A 59 -27.40 6.27 -9.01
CA ILE A 59 -26.93 7.57 -9.51
C ILE A 59 -27.40 7.81 -10.95
N GLY A 60 -27.77 6.74 -11.67
CA GLY A 60 -28.16 6.78 -13.07
C GLY A 60 -26.98 6.51 -14.03
N CYS A 61 -25.91 5.87 -13.56
CA CYS A 61 -24.79 5.46 -14.40
C CYS A 61 -25.13 4.22 -15.24
N LEU A 62 -24.44 4.09 -16.39
CA LEU A 62 -24.43 2.87 -17.20
C LEU A 62 -23.21 2.04 -16.78
N VAL A 63 -23.45 0.91 -16.11
CA VAL A 63 -22.42 0.15 -15.41
C VAL A 63 -22.10 -1.15 -16.14
N GLU A 64 -20.82 -1.36 -16.43
CA GLU A 64 -20.23 -2.60 -16.92
C GLU A 64 -19.12 -3.03 -15.95
N HIS A 65 -18.73 -4.30 -16.00
CA HIS A 65 -17.62 -4.77 -15.17
C HIS A 65 -16.70 -5.74 -15.92
N VAL A 66 -15.47 -5.86 -15.43
CA VAL A 66 -14.48 -6.84 -15.86
C VAL A 66 -13.84 -7.50 -14.67
N LEU A 67 -13.72 -8.83 -14.71
CA LEU A 67 -13.06 -9.63 -13.69
C LEU A 67 -11.64 -9.95 -14.14
N LEU A 68 -10.66 -9.57 -13.33
CA LEU A 68 -9.26 -9.97 -13.48
C LEU A 68 -8.98 -11.21 -12.63
N PRO A 69 -8.04 -12.07 -13.01
CA PRO A 69 -7.57 -13.13 -12.12
C PRO A 69 -7.02 -12.56 -10.81
N ASP A 70 -7.15 -13.31 -9.70
CA ASP A 70 -6.71 -12.88 -8.38
C ASP A 70 -5.25 -13.26 -8.10
N GLY A 71 -4.48 -12.33 -7.58
CA GLY A 71 -3.09 -12.52 -7.15
C GLY A 71 -2.09 -11.59 -7.83
N GLU A 72 -0.95 -11.36 -7.15
CA GLU A 72 0.13 -10.48 -7.62
C GLU A 72 0.75 -10.93 -8.95
N GLN A 73 0.76 -12.23 -9.24
CA GLN A 73 1.25 -12.79 -10.51
C GLN A 73 0.44 -12.33 -11.73
N TYR A 74 -0.80 -11.86 -11.51
CA TYR A 74 -1.65 -11.34 -12.57
C TYR A 74 -1.60 -9.80 -12.72
N LYS A 75 -0.72 -9.14 -11.99
CA LYS A 75 -0.44 -7.71 -12.14
C LYS A 75 0.42 -7.46 -13.38
N THR A 76 -0.12 -7.70 -14.57
CA THR A 76 0.63 -7.80 -15.84
C THR A 76 0.00 -6.95 -16.95
N LEU A 77 0.74 -6.79 -18.07
CA LEU A 77 0.21 -6.17 -19.29
C LEU A 77 -0.95 -6.97 -19.89
N ASP A 78 -0.97 -8.29 -19.72
CA ASP A 78 -2.10 -9.13 -20.20
C ASP A 78 -3.38 -8.81 -19.44
N SER A 79 -3.34 -8.69 -18.13
CA SER A 79 -4.48 -8.24 -17.31
C SER A 79 -4.92 -6.83 -17.68
N LEU A 80 -3.98 -5.92 -17.95
CA LEU A 80 -4.27 -4.59 -18.45
C LEU A 80 -5.04 -4.65 -19.80
N ASN A 81 -4.61 -5.54 -20.70
CA ASN A 81 -5.27 -5.71 -22.00
C ASN A 81 -6.69 -6.28 -21.88
N LEU A 82 -6.99 -7.08 -20.84
CA LEU A 82 -8.37 -7.51 -20.55
C LEU A 82 -9.27 -6.31 -20.27
N ILE A 83 -8.81 -5.33 -19.51
CA ILE A 83 -9.55 -4.09 -19.22
C ILE A 83 -9.79 -3.31 -20.50
N PHE A 84 -8.77 -3.10 -21.33
CA PHE A 84 -8.92 -2.40 -22.61
C PHE A 84 -9.90 -3.08 -23.54
N THR A 85 -9.84 -4.40 -23.61
CA THR A 85 -10.77 -5.22 -24.41
C THR A 85 -12.21 -5.05 -23.95
N ALA A 86 -12.47 -5.07 -22.63
CA ALA A 86 -13.80 -4.86 -22.06
C ALA A 86 -14.33 -3.45 -22.39
N LEU A 87 -13.50 -2.41 -22.17
CA LEU A 87 -13.85 -1.02 -22.48
C LEU A 87 -14.21 -0.81 -23.96
N LEU A 88 -13.41 -1.37 -24.86
CA LEU A 88 -13.64 -1.24 -26.31
C LEU A 88 -14.89 -2.02 -26.77
N LYS A 89 -15.12 -3.24 -26.28
CA LYS A 89 -16.32 -4.03 -26.58
C LYS A 89 -17.61 -3.32 -26.14
N ALA A 90 -17.60 -2.66 -24.99
CA ALA A 90 -18.73 -1.92 -24.44
C ALA A 90 -18.82 -0.47 -24.97
N ASN A 91 -17.99 -0.10 -25.95
CA ASN A 91 -17.97 1.23 -26.57
C ASN A 91 -17.82 2.37 -25.54
N HIS A 92 -16.89 2.22 -24.58
CA HIS A 92 -16.53 3.28 -23.64
C HIS A 92 -15.73 4.38 -24.33
N GLY A 93 -16.14 5.63 -24.16
CA GLY A 93 -15.49 6.83 -24.71
C GLY A 93 -14.53 7.49 -23.71
N ARG A 94 -14.14 8.74 -24.01
CA ARG A 94 -13.26 9.55 -23.16
C ARG A 94 -13.90 10.01 -21.85
N ASP A 95 -15.21 10.00 -21.79
CA ASP A 95 -16.05 10.39 -20.66
C ASP A 95 -16.29 9.26 -19.66
N THR A 96 -15.77 8.08 -19.94
CA THR A 96 -15.89 6.93 -19.03
C THR A 96 -15.16 7.16 -17.70
N THR A 97 -15.59 6.42 -16.69
CA THR A 97 -14.90 6.33 -15.39
C THR A 97 -14.56 4.87 -15.13
N ILE A 98 -13.30 4.60 -14.78
CA ILE A 98 -12.88 3.29 -14.27
C ILE A 98 -12.99 3.30 -12.76
N VAL A 99 -13.68 2.30 -12.19
CA VAL A 99 -13.78 2.08 -10.74
C VAL A 99 -12.98 0.84 -10.39
N ALA A 100 -11.90 1.00 -9.62
CA ALA A 100 -11.12 -0.09 -9.08
C ALA A 100 -11.74 -0.58 -7.77
N LEU A 101 -12.36 -1.73 -7.77
CA LEU A 101 -12.95 -2.36 -6.58
C LEU A 101 -12.08 -3.55 -6.16
N GLY A 102 -11.18 -3.37 -5.18
CA GLY A 102 -10.27 -4.44 -4.77
C GLY A 102 -9.06 -3.98 -3.95
N GLY A 103 -8.11 -4.87 -3.77
CA GLY A 103 -6.82 -4.58 -3.14
C GLY A 103 -5.85 -3.80 -4.05
N GLY A 104 -4.59 -3.70 -3.63
CA GLY A 104 -3.55 -2.94 -4.33
C GLY A 104 -3.31 -3.39 -5.77
N VAL A 105 -3.40 -4.68 -6.07
CA VAL A 105 -3.24 -5.21 -7.44
C VAL A 105 -4.30 -4.62 -8.36
N ILE A 106 -5.56 -4.67 -7.95
CA ILE A 106 -6.69 -4.12 -8.74
C ILE A 106 -6.54 -2.60 -8.87
N GLY A 107 -6.19 -1.91 -7.77
CA GLY A 107 -5.97 -0.46 -7.78
C GLY A 107 -4.90 -0.03 -8.78
N ASP A 108 -3.76 -0.73 -8.78
CA ASP A 108 -2.63 -0.40 -9.65
C ASP A 108 -2.91 -0.69 -11.13
N VAL A 109 -3.46 -1.87 -11.45
CA VAL A 109 -3.76 -2.24 -12.86
C VAL A 109 -4.88 -1.37 -13.43
N ALA A 110 -5.97 -1.16 -12.67
CA ALA A 110 -7.09 -0.32 -13.10
C ALA A 110 -6.68 1.16 -13.21
N GLY A 111 -5.85 1.65 -12.29
CA GLY A 111 -5.33 3.01 -12.36
C GLY A 111 -4.40 3.22 -13.56
N TYR A 112 -3.56 2.24 -13.89
CA TYR A 112 -2.74 2.30 -15.10
C TYR A 112 -3.57 2.17 -16.37
N ALA A 113 -4.65 1.36 -16.35
CA ALA A 113 -5.63 1.33 -17.44
C ALA A 113 -6.27 2.71 -17.64
N ALA A 114 -6.69 3.37 -16.55
CA ALA A 114 -7.28 4.71 -16.60
C ALA A 114 -6.30 5.75 -17.18
N ALA A 115 -5.03 5.69 -16.77
CA ALA A 115 -3.99 6.59 -17.29
C ALA A 115 -3.74 6.43 -18.79
N SER A 116 -3.89 5.20 -19.32
CA SER A 116 -3.52 4.85 -20.68
C SER A 116 -4.69 4.86 -21.66
N TYR A 117 -5.90 4.47 -21.22
CA TYR A 117 -7.09 4.39 -22.07
C TYR A 117 -7.50 5.78 -22.55
N GLN A 118 -7.70 5.95 -23.86
CA GLN A 118 -8.06 7.23 -24.47
C GLN A 118 -7.14 8.41 -24.07
N ARG A 119 -5.90 8.14 -23.63
CA ARG A 119 -4.90 9.09 -23.12
C ARG A 119 -5.27 9.69 -21.75
N GLY A 120 -6.09 9.01 -20.99
CA GLY A 120 -6.53 9.37 -19.65
C GLY A 120 -8.04 9.47 -19.52
N VAL A 121 -8.63 8.66 -18.63
CA VAL A 121 -10.05 8.71 -18.26
C VAL A 121 -10.17 8.79 -16.73
N ARG A 122 -11.34 9.22 -16.24
CA ARG A 122 -11.56 9.32 -14.78
C ARG A 122 -11.35 7.99 -14.07
N PHE A 123 -10.87 8.07 -12.84
CA PHE A 123 -10.54 6.93 -12.02
C PHE A 123 -11.06 7.12 -10.59
N ILE A 124 -11.71 6.11 -10.02
CA ILE A 124 -12.16 6.05 -8.62
C ILE A 124 -11.58 4.77 -8.01
N GLN A 125 -11.10 4.84 -6.77
CA GLN A 125 -10.64 3.68 -6.03
C GLN A 125 -11.59 3.32 -4.89
N ILE A 126 -11.89 2.03 -4.76
CA ILE A 126 -12.62 1.43 -3.65
C ILE A 126 -11.73 0.32 -3.08
N PRO A 127 -10.76 0.68 -2.21
CA PRO A 127 -9.81 -0.27 -1.64
C PRO A 127 -10.50 -1.19 -0.64
N THR A 128 -10.32 -2.51 -0.79
CA THR A 128 -10.96 -3.53 0.04
C THR A 128 -10.01 -4.28 0.96
N THR A 129 -8.70 -4.00 0.92
CA THR A 129 -7.71 -4.51 1.86
C THR A 129 -7.18 -3.38 2.73
N LEU A 130 -6.76 -3.67 3.98
CA LEU A 130 -6.22 -2.64 4.87
C LEU A 130 -4.98 -1.98 4.26
N LEU A 131 -4.07 -2.76 3.66
CA LEU A 131 -2.90 -2.25 2.94
C LEU A 131 -3.28 -1.24 1.86
N ALA A 132 -4.31 -1.53 1.09
CA ALA A 132 -4.77 -0.60 0.06
C ALA A 132 -5.44 0.65 0.66
N GLN A 133 -6.20 0.50 1.74
CA GLN A 133 -6.87 1.61 2.42
C GLN A 133 -5.89 2.62 3.03
N VAL A 134 -4.77 2.15 3.58
CA VAL A 134 -3.80 3.01 4.26
C VAL A 134 -2.64 3.44 3.37
N ASP A 135 -2.37 2.71 2.29
CA ASP A 135 -1.16 2.94 1.48
C ASP A 135 -1.43 3.00 -0.02
N SER A 136 -1.64 1.89 -0.74
CA SER A 136 -1.55 1.86 -2.20
C SER A 136 -2.60 2.72 -2.91
N SER A 137 -3.76 3.02 -2.33
CA SER A 137 -4.78 3.89 -2.92
C SER A 137 -4.44 5.39 -2.86
N VAL A 138 -3.37 5.79 -2.17
CA VAL A 138 -3.01 7.20 -1.98
C VAL A 138 -1.74 7.53 -2.74
N GLY A 139 -1.76 8.64 -3.51
CA GLY A 139 -0.57 9.19 -4.17
C GLY A 139 -0.31 8.69 -5.58
N GLY A 140 -1.30 8.07 -6.23
CA GLY A 140 -1.38 7.89 -7.68
C GLY A 140 -0.31 7.01 -8.33
N LYS A 141 0.45 6.23 -7.57
CA LYS A 141 1.34 5.22 -8.16
C LYS A 141 0.48 4.11 -8.75
N THR A 142 0.54 3.91 -10.06
CA THR A 142 -0.15 2.84 -10.76
C THR A 142 0.85 2.09 -11.63
N ALA A 143 0.81 0.77 -11.63
CA ALA A 143 1.82 -0.01 -12.33
C ALA A 143 1.37 -1.44 -12.64
N VAL A 144 2.12 -2.08 -13.52
CA VAL A 144 2.14 -3.52 -13.74
C VAL A 144 3.56 -4.05 -13.58
N ASN A 145 3.67 -5.34 -13.31
CA ASN A 145 4.93 -6.05 -13.20
C ASN A 145 5.44 -6.48 -14.59
N HIS A 146 6.75 -6.67 -14.66
CA HIS A 146 7.45 -7.27 -15.79
C HIS A 146 8.31 -8.43 -15.29
N GLU A 147 8.66 -9.38 -16.13
CA GLU A 147 9.53 -10.50 -15.76
C GLU A 147 10.87 -10.06 -15.13
N LEU A 148 11.37 -8.89 -15.55
CA LEU A 148 12.63 -8.32 -15.08
C LEU A 148 12.48 -7.39 -13.87
N GLY A 149 11.26 -7.14 -13.36
CA GLY A 149 11.11 -6.27 -12.19
C GLY A 149 9.68 -5.93 -11.83
N LYS A 150 9.45 -5.79 -10.53
CA LYS A 150 8.16 -5.41 -9.94
C LYS A 150 7.89 -3.92 -10.16
N ASN A 151 6.65 -3.55 -10.57
CA ASN A 151 6.19 -2.16 -10.73
C ASN A 151 7.07 -1.29 -11.67
N MET A 152 7.66 -1.91 -12.71
CA MET A 152 8.57 -1.19 -13.62
C MET A 152 7.84 -0.38 -14.69
N ILE A 153 6.62 -0.73 -14.99
CA ILE A 153 5.82 -0.12 -16.07
C ILE A 153 4.58 0.49 -15.43
N GLY A 154 4.40 1.80 -15.56
CA GLY A 154 3.27 2.46 -14.92
C GLY A 154 3.24 3.97 -15.13
N ALA A 155 2.35 4.63 -14.40
CA ALA A 155 2.16 6.07 -14.44
C ALA A 155 1.82 6.62 -13.06
N PHE A 156 2.16 7.89 -12.80
CA PHE A 156 1.55 8.66 -11.72
C PHE A 156 0.20 9.18 -12.19
N TYR A 157 -0.88 8.57 -11.73
CA TYR A 157 -2.24 8.91 -12.12
C TYR A 157 -3.17 8.98 -10.90
N GLN A 158 -3.64 10.19 -10.59
CA GLN A 158 -4.44 10.43 -9.39
C GLN A 158 -5.90 10.05 -9.62
N PRO A 159 -6.57 9.41 -8.62
CA PRO A 159 -7.99 9.15 -8.67
C PRO A 159 -8.79 10.46 -8.49
N SER A 160 -10.04 10.49 -8.93
CA SER A 160 -10.98 11.57 -8.64
C SER A 160 -11.63 11.46 -7.26
N ALA A 161 -11.62 10.28 -6.67
CA ALA A 161 -12.00 10.00 -5.28
C ALA A 161 -11.46 8.64 -4.84
N VAL A 162 -11.28 8.47 -3.53
CA VAL A 162 -11.05 7.17 -2.87
C VAL A 162 -12.17 6.95 -1.86
N ILE A 163 -12.82 5.79 -1.89
CA ILE A 163 -13.94 5.44 -1.02
C ILE A 163 -13.51 4.26 -0.15
N VAL A 164 -13.18 4.54 1.10
CA VAL A 164 -12.71 3.57 2.09
C VAL A 164 -13.88 3.18 2.98
N ASP A 165 -14.50 2.04 2.67
CA ASP A 165 -15.50 1.42 3.54
C ASP A 165 -14.82 0.41 4.45
N THR A 166 -14.73 0.74 5.74
CA THR A 166 -14.03 -0.11 6.72
C THR A 166 -14.73 -1.47 6.95
N LEU A 167 -16.01 -1.60 6.57
CA LEU A 167 -16.73 -2.88 6.65
C LEU A 167 -16.17 -3.92 5.66
N THR A 168 -15.46 -3.50 4.61
CA THR A 168 -14.81 -4.43 3.67
C THR A 168 -13.75 -5.30 4.35
N LEU A 169 -13.17 -4.83 5.45
CA LEU A 169 -12.18 -5.57 6.22
C LEU A 169 -12.77 -6.78 6.97
N ASN A 170 -14.09 -6.84 7.17
CA ASN A 170 -14.74 -7.98 7.83
C ASN A 170 -14.67 -9.27 6.99
N THR A 171 -14.51 -9.17 5.68
CA THR A 171 -14.37 -10.32 4.77
C THR A 171 -12.90 -10.60 4.42
N LEU A 172 -11.98 -9.75 4.87
CA LEU A 172 -10.55 -9.90 4.61
C LEU A 172 -9.95 -10.96 5.56
N PRO A 173 -9.14 -11.93 5.07
CA PRO A 173 -8.43 -12.86 5.93
C PRO A 173 -7.57 -12.15 6.97
N LYS A 174 -7.53 -12.67 8.20
CA LYS A 174 -6.77 -12.05 9.31
C LYS A 174 -5.30 -11.80 8.97
N ARG A 175 -4.66 -12.72 8.23
CA ARG A 175 -3.26 -12.58 7.79
C ARG A 175 -3.08 -11.33 6.94
N GLU A 176 -4.03 -11.02 6.06
CA GLU A 176 -4.02 -9.81 5.21
C GLU A 176 -4.28 -8.54 6.02
N VAL A 177 -5.15 -8.59 7.04
CA VAL A 177 -5.34 -7.47 7.97
C VAL A 177 -4.03 -7.18 8.70
N ASN A 178 -3.41 -8.21 9.27
CA ASN A 178 -2.14 -8.09 9.99
C ASN A 178 -1.04 -7.52 9.07
N ALA A 179 -0.93 -8.02 7.83
CA ALA A 179 0.01 -7.49 6.85
C ALA A 179 -0.22 -5.99 6.59
N GLY A 180 -1.48 -5.53 6.51
CA GLY A 180 -1.79 -4.10 6.41
C GLY A 180 -1.35 -3.29 7.64
N LEU A 181 -1.39 -3.87 8.84
CA LEU A 181 -0.93 -3.22 10.08
C LEU A 181 0.59 -2.94 10.08
N ALA A 182 1.39 -3.67 9.31
CA ALA A 182 2.82 -3.37 9.16
C ALA A 182 3.02 -1.96 8.57
N GLU A 183 2.26 -1.60 7.55
CA GLU A 183 2.30 -0.27 6.96
C GLU A 183 1.77 0.81 7.90
N VAL A 184 0.72 0.50 8.68
CA VAL A 184 0.21 1.39 9.72
C VAL A 184 1.29 1.70 10.77
N ILE A 185 1.95 0.66 11.30
CA ILE A 185 3.02 0.81 12.30
C ILE A 185 4.20 1.58 11.72
N LYS A 186 4.55 1.31 10.47
CA LYS A 186 5.58 2.04 9.74
C LYS A 186 5.30 3.56 9.74
N TYR A 187 4.07 4.02 9.45
CA TYR A 187 3.76 5.45 9.48
C TYR A 187 4.03 6.08 10.84
N GLY A 188 3.62 5.43 11.93
CA GLY A 188 3.92 5.89 13.28
C GLY A 188 5.43 5.96 13.55
N ALA A 189 6.16 4.93 13.14
CA ALA A 189 7.61 4.83 13.36
C ALA A 189 8.43 5.87 12.59
N ILE A 190 8.00 6.28 11.39
CA ILE A 190 8.78 7.19 10.51
C ILE A 190 8.37 8.65 10.59
N LEU A 191 7.10 8.99 10.93
CA LEU A 191 6.54 10.31 10.72
C LEU A 191 5.84 10.90 11.94
N ASP A 192 5.38 10.07 12.89
CA ASP A 192 4.42 10.53 13.89
C ASP A 192 4.53 9.73 15.19
N PHE A 193 5.35 10.22 16.11
CA PHE A 193 5.54 9.58 17.42
C PHE A 193 4.26 9.54 18.27
N PRO A 194 3.44 10.61 18.36
CA PRO A 194 2.13 10.51 19.00
C PRO A 194 1.23 9.42 18.43
N PHE A 195 1.23 9.22 17.10
CA PHE A 195 0.49 8.14 16.47
C PHE A 195 1.10 6.77 16.80
N PHE A 196 2.42 6.64 16.88
CA PHE A 196 3.08 5.43 17.35
C PHE A 196 2.63 5.05 18.77
N GLN A 197 2.60 6.03 19.71
CA GLN A 197 2.11 5.82 21.07
C GLN A 197 0.61 5.44 21.10
N TRP A 198 -0.19 6.03 20.24
CA TRP A 198 -1.60 5.67 20.10
C TRP A 198 -1.73 4.21 19.62
N LEU A 199 -0.92 3.78 18.66
CA LEU A 199 -0.89 2.38 18.19
C LEU A 199 -0.52 1.39 19.31
N GLU A 200 0.44 1.71 20.17
CA GLU A 200 0.78 0.87 21.33
C GLU A 200 -0.43 0.62 22.25
N GLN A 201 -1.35 1.58 22.33
CA GLN A 201 -2.54 1.48 23.17
C GLN A 201 -3.71 0.79 22.45
N HIS A 202 -3.81 0.88 21.13
CA HIS A 202 -4.99 0.49 20.36
C HIS A 202 -4.76 -0.68 19.37
N ILE A 203 -3.57 -1.25 19.32
CA ILE A 203 -3.26 -2.29 18.33
C ILE A 203 -4.20 -3.50 18.44
N ASP A 204 -4.58 -3.90 19.65
CA ASP A 204 -5.48 -5.02 19.87
C ASP A 204 -6.90 -4.71 19.36
N ASN A 205 -7.35 -3.46 19.44
CA ASN A 205 -8.60 -2.99 18.84
C ASN A 205 -8.55 -3.06 17.31
N LEU A 206 -7.41 -2.69 16.70
CA LEU A 206 -7.22 -2.75 15.26
C LEU A 206 -7.22 -4.21 14.76
N VAL A 207 -6.53 -5.10 15.46
CA VAL A 207 -6.54 -6.55 15.17
C VAL A 207 -7.95 -7.14 15.32
N ALA A 208 -8.74 -6.65 16.28
CA ALA A 208 -10.14 -7.04 16.49
C ALA A 208 -11.12 -6.36 15.51
N LEU A 209 -10.64 -5.54 14.58
CA LEU A 209 -11.45 -4.79 13.61
C LEU A 209 -12.46 -3.83 14.25
N ASP A 210 -12.11 -3.20 15.39
CA ASP A 210 -12.94 -2.15 15.97
C ASP A 210 -13.10 -0.99 14.98
N GLN A 211 -14.35 -0.70 14.61
CA GLN A 211 -14.65 0.23 13.53
C GLN A 211 -14.24 1.67 13.84
N ASN A 212 -14.30 2.08 15.11
CA ASN A 212 -13.89 3.44 15.50
C ASN A 212 -12.37 3.58 15.47
N ALA A 213 -11.64 2.58 15.99
CA ALA A 213 -10.19 2.55 15.93
C ALA A 213 -9.70 2.48 14.48
N LEU A 214 -10.31 1.65 13.62
CA LEU A 214 -9.97 1.55 12.20
C LEU A 214 -10.14 2.87 11.46
N GLN A 215 -11.28 3.54 11.61
CA GLN A 215 -11.51 4.82 10.92
C GLN A 215 -10.49 5.89 11.34
N GLN A 216 -10.17 5.99 12.63
CA GLN A 216 -9.15 6.94 13.12
C GLN A 216 -7.76 6.59 12.60
N CYS A 217 -7.39 5.32 12.66
CA CYS A 217 -6.12 4.80 12.17
C CYS A 217 -5.93 5.06 10.66
N ILE A 218 -6.91 4.65 9.85
CA ILE A 218 -6.86 4.82 8.39
C ILE A 218 -6.81 6.30 8.02
N ALA A 219 -7.63 7.14 8.67
CA ALA A 219 -7.61 8.58 8.42
C ALA A 219 -6.24 9.19 8.75
N ARG A 220 -5.59 8.77 9.85
CA ARG A 220 -4.25 9.27 10.18
C ARG A 220 -3.20 8.82 9.18
N CYS A 221 -3.20 7.56 8.76
CA CYS A 221 -2.28 7.05 7.73
C CYS A 221 -2.47 7.79 6.40
N CYS A 222 -3.72 7.94 5.95
CA CYS A 222 -4.04 8.70 4.73
C CYS A 222 -3.57 10.15 4.81
N GLN A 223 -3.76 10.83 5.96
CA GLN A 223 -3.29 12.21 6.15
C GLN A 223 -1.77 12.30 6.08
N LEU A 224 -1.04 11.43 6.80
CA LEU A 224 0.43 11.41 6.78
C LEU A 224 0.97 11.18 5.37
N LYS A 225 0.35 10.26 4.62
CA LYS A 225 0.74 10.03 3.23
C LYS A 225 0.37 11.18 2.32
N ALA A 226 -0.83 11.75 2.45
CA ALA A 226 -1.28 12.90 1.68
C ALA A 226 -0.33 14.09 1.85
N ASP A 227 0.12 14.38 3.06
CA ASP A 227 1.06 15.47 3.36
C ASP A 227 2.41 15.27 2.66
N ILE A 228 2.90 14.03 2.58
CA ILE A 228 4.14 13.72 1.84
C ILE A 228 3.91 13.82 0.33
N VAL A 229 2.82 13.25 -0.18
CA VAL A 229 2.49 13.28 -1.61
C VAL A 229 2.30 14.70 -2.11
N ALA A 230 1.69 15.59 -1.31
CA ALA A 230 1.53 16.99 -1.64
C ALA A 230 2.87 17.73 -1.82
N ARG A 231 3.91 17.31 -1.09
CA ARG A 231 5.27 17.89 -1.18
C ARG A 231 6.13 17.19 -2.23
N ASP A 232 5.93 15.91 -2.45
CA ASP A 232 6.75 15.07 -3.33
C ASP A 232 5.90 14.01 -4.06
N GLU A 233 5.13 14.43 -5.05
CA GLU A 233 4.22 13.55 -5.79
C GLU A 233 4.96 12.40 -6.51
N THR A 234 6.14 12.69 -7.07
CA THR A 234 6.88 11.77 -7.96
C THR A 234 8.06 11.05 -7.31
N GLU A 235 8.16 11.08 -5.97
CA GLU A 235 9.17 10.34 -5.18
C GLU A 235 10.63 10.70 -5.54
N LYS A 236 10.91 11.99 -5.57
CA LYS A 236 12.27 12.51 -5.78
C LYS A 236 12.98 12.97 -4.50
N GLY A 237 12.27 13.03 -3.38
CA GLY A 237 12.73 13.55 -2.10
C GLY A 237 12.12 12.81 -0.89
N ASP A 238 11.31 13.53 -0.09
CA ASP A 238 10.78 13.07 1.20
C ASP A 238 9.93 11.79 1.10
N ARG A 239 9.30 11.53 -0.03
CA ARG A 239 8.48 10.32 -0.23
C ARG A 239 9.31 9.03 -0.12
N ALA A 240 10.64 9.11 -0.29
CA ALA A 240 11.53 7.98 -0.06
C ALA A 240 11.48 7.46 1.38
N LEU A 241 11.16 8.30 2.38
CA LEU A 241 11.03 7.92 3.79
C LEU A 241 9.97 6.84 4.01
N LEU A 242 8.93 6.79 3.17
CA LEU A 242 7.88 5.76 3.21
C LEU A 242 8.40 4.34 2.96
N ASN A 243 9.66 4.19 2.56
CA ASN A 243 10.27 2.90 2.26
C ASN A 243 11.08 2.32 3.45
N LEU A 244 10.79 2.70 4.70
CA LEU A 244 11.40 2.01 5.86
C LEU A 244 11.10 0.50 5.77
N GLY A 245 12.12 -0.32 5.97
CA GLY A 245 12.01 -1.79 5.87
C GLY A 245 11.95 -2.37 4.46
N HIS A 246 11.61 -1.58 3.44
CA HIS A 246 11.35 -2.09 2.08
C HIS A 246 12.58 -2.67 1.39
N THR A 247 13.78 -2.15 1.60
CA THR A 247 14.99 -2.69 0.97
C THR A 247 15.27 -4.13 1.44
N PHE A 248 15.08 -4.39 2.73
CA PHE A 248 15.16 -5.73 3.31
C PHE A 248 13.93 -6.58 2.92
N GLY A 249 12.74 -6.01 3.00
CA GLY A 249 11.48 -6.69 2.67
C GLY A 249 11.43 -7.16 1.22
N HIS A 250 11.85 -6.34 0.25
CA HIS A 250 11.93 -6.75 -1.15
C HIS A 250 12.95 -7.87 -1.38
N ALA A 251 14.04 -7.90 -0.62
CA ALA A 251 14.98 -9.03 -0.65
C ALA A 251 14.30 -10.31 -0.17
N ILE A 252 13.51 -10.25 0.91
CA ILE A 252 12.70 -11.39 1.40
C ILE A 252 11.70 -11.85 0.33
N GLU A 253 10.88 -10.94 -0.21
CA GLU A 253 9.89 -11.26 -1.26
C GLU A 253 10.54 -11.93 -2.49
N THR A 254 11.72 -11.43 -2.89
CA THR A 254 12.45 -11.96 -4.05
C THR A 254 13.05 -13.34 -3.76
N HIS A 255 13.61 -13.54 -2.57
CA HIS A 255 14.23 -14.81 -2.17
C HIS A 255 13.20 -15.94 -2.04
N LEU A 256 12.09 -15.66 -1.38
CA LEU A 256 11.03 -16.66 -1.14
C LEU A 256 10.15 -16.92 -2.37
N GLY A 257 10.17 -16.01 -3.35
CA GLY A 257 9.16 -15.95 -4.41
C GLY A 257 7.85 -15.32 -3.93
N TYR A 258 7.19 -14.61 -4.83
CA TYR A 258 5.98 -13.85 -4.51
C TYR A 258 4.85 -14.75 -4.00
N GLY A 259 4.16 -14.31 -2.93
CA GLY A 259 3.00 -14.99 -2.35
C GLY A 259 3.30 -15.92 -1.17
N ASN A 260 4.55 -16.27 -0.89
CA ASN A 260 4.92 -17.05 0.29
C ASN A 260 4.80 -16.21 1.57
N TRP A 261 5.44 -15.05 1.59
CA TRP A 261 5.20 -14.01 2.57
C TRP A 261 4.40 -12.88 1.92
N LEU A 262 3.46 -12.31 2.69
CA LEU A 262 2.76 -11.10 2.28
C LEU A 262 3.70 -9.89 2.37
N HIS A 263 3.46 -8.87 1.56
CA HIS A 263 4.27 -7.66 1.53
C HIS A 263 4.49 -7.06 2.93
N GLY A 264 3.43 -6.90 3.71
CA GLY A 264 3.52 -6.35 5.07
C GLY A 264 4.31 -7.23 6.04
N GLU A 265 4.29 -8.56 5.86
CA GLU A 265 5.12 -9.48 6.66
C GLU A 265 6.61 -9.24 6.37
N ALA A 266 6.97 -9.13 5.09
CA ALA A 266 8.34 -8.84 4.67
C ALA A 266 8.80 -7.44 5.12
N VAL A 267 7.94 -6.45 5.02
CA VAL A 267 8.21 -5.08 5.49
C VAL A 267 8.38 -5.05 7.01
N SER A 268 7.60 -5.82 7.77
CA SER A 268 7.73 -5.91 9.23
C SER A 268 9.11 -6.40 9.66
N ALA A 269 9.56 -7.54 9.14
CA ALA A 269 10.91 -8.05 9.39
C ALA A 269 11.98 -7.05 8.94
N GLY A 270 11.77 -6.41 7.79
CA GLY A 270 12.66 -5.36 7.28
C GLY A 270 12.71 -4.12 8.16
N CYS A 271 11.60 -3.72 8.80
CA CYS A 271 11.58 -2.62 9.77
C CYS A 271 12.41 -2.96 11.01
N MET A 272 12.40 -4.22 11.47
CA MET A 272 13.24 -4.66 12.58
C MET A 272 14.73 -4.62 12.21
N MET A 273 15.10 -5.04 11.00
CA MET A 273 16.48 -4.91 10.52
C MET A 273 16.94 -3.45 10.43
N ALA A 274 16.06 -2.57 9.93
CA ALA A 274 16.34 -1.14 9.89
C ALA A 274 16.46 -0.53 11.30
N ALA A 275 15.63 -0.95 12.25
CA ALA A 275 15.70 -0.50 13.64
C ALA A 275 16.96 -1.02 14.35
N ALA A 276 17.35 -2.28 14.14
CA ALA A 276 18.60 -2.85 14.66
C ALA A 276 19.84 -2.10 14.12
N LEU A 277 19.80 -1.72 12.84
CA LEU A 277 20.85 -0.90 12.24
C LEU A 277 20.87 0.52 12.81
N SER A 278 19.71 1.14 13.01
CA SER A 278 19.59 2.48 13.63
C SER A 278 20.13 2.49 15.08
N GLU A 279 19.86 1.43 15.86
CA GLU A 279 20.43 1.26 17.20
C GLU A 279 21.97 1.14 17.15
N LYS A 280 22.48 0.31 16.21
CA LYS A 280 23.92 0.14 16.04
C LYS A 280 24.65 1.45 15.67
N LEU A 281 23.99 2.31 14.91
CA LEU A 281 24.49 3.64 14.55
C LEU A 281 24.34 4.66 15.68
N GLY A 282 23.69 4.30 16.79
CA GLY A 282 23.47 5.15 17.95
C GLY A 282 22.29 6.12 17.83
N ASP A 283 21.42 5.93 16.86
CA ASP A 283 20.23 6.75 16.63
C ASP A 283 19.05 6.29 17.51
N LEU A 284 18.87 4.98 17.69
CA LEU A 284 17.86 4.39 18.58
C LEU A 284 18.47 3.80 19.84
N THR A 285 17.69 3.77 20.92
CA THR A 285 18.03 3.00 22.12
C THR A 285 17.52 1.56 22.00
N PRO A 286 18.09 0.60 22.77
CA PRO A 286 17.53 -0.75 22.86
C PRO A 286 16.06 -0.76 23.29
N HIS A 287 15.64 0.21 24.10
CA HIS A 287 14.26 0.36 24.53
C HIS A 287 13.34 0.73 23.35
N ASP A 288 13.76 1.60 22.43
CA ASP A 288 12.99 2.00 21.26
C ASP A 288 12.79 0.80 20.30
N VAL A 289 13.86 0.01 20.08
CA VAL A 289 13.79 -1.21 19.27
C VAL A 289 12.82 -2.22 19.90
N ALA A 290 12.91 -2.45 21.20
CA ALA A 290 12.00 -3.35 21.92
C ALA A 290 10.54 -2.89 21.86
N ARG A 291 10.26 -1.57 21.85
CA ARG A 291 8.90 -1.03 21.67
C ARG A 291 8.35 -1.35 20.28
N LEU A 292 9.15 -1.13 19.23
CA LEU A 292 8.75 -1.44 17.86
C LEU A 292 8.49 -2.95 17.71
N GLU A 293 9.41 -3.80 18.20
CA GLU A 293 9.28 -5.24 18.18
C GLU A 293 8.00 -5.73 18.88
N LYS A 294 7.74 -5.20 20.08
CA LYS A 294 6.52 -5.53 20.84
C LYS A 294 5.26 -5.14 20.10
N LEU A 295 5.25 -3.98 19.42
CA LEU A 295 4.09 -3.51 18.67
C LEU A 295 3.83 -4.39 17.45
N LEU A 296 4.86 -4.74 16.68
CA LEU A 296 4.77 -5.66 15.54
C LEU A 296 4.31 -7.06 15.97
N THR A 297 4.87 -7.60 17.06
CA THR A 297 4.48 -8.92 17.62
C THR A 297 3.01 -8.94 18.04
N ARG A 298 2.50 -7.87 18.69
CA ARG A 298 1.07 -7.75 19.04
C ARG A 298 0.16 -7.64 17.83
N ALA A 299 0.68 -7.16 16.70
CA ALA A 299 -0.03 -7.17 15.41
C ALA A 299 0.08 -8.52 14.67
N TYR A 300 0.63 -9.56 15.31
CA TYR A 300 0.88 -10.88 14.72
C TYR A 300 1.75 -10.83 13.46
N LEU A 301 2.75 -9.96 13.46
CA LEU A 301 3.69 -9.77 12.36
C LEU A 301 5.04 -10.40 12.69
N PRO A 302 5.77 -10.95 11.70
CA PRO A 302 7.11 -11.45 11.92
C PRO A 302 8.08 -10.30 12.24
N THR A 303 8.96 -10.55 13.20
CA THR A 303 10.02 -9.60 13.63
C THR A 303 11.42 -10.10 13.29
N VAL A 304 11.50 -11.28 12.72
CA VAL A 304 12.76 -11.93 12.30
C VAL A 304 12.71 -12.31 10.81
N SER A 305 13.88 -12.59 10.26
CA SER A 305 14.07 -13.11 8.90
C SER A 305 13.33 -14.45 8.70
N PRO A 306 12.92 -14.78 7.48
CA PRO A 306 12.48 -16.14 7.15
C PRO A 306 13.56 -17.16 7.46
N ASP A 307 13.12 -18.36 7.85
CA ASP A 307 14.03 -19.48 8.15
C ASP A 307 14.99 -19.75 6.98
N GLY A 308 16.26 -19.94 7.30
CA GLY A 308 17.31 -20.26 6.34
C GLY A 308 17.82 -19.11 5.48
N MET A 309 17.22 -17.90 5.55
CA MET A 309 17.71 -16.73 4.81
C MET A 309 18.80 -16.01 5.61
N THR A 310 20.01 -15.95 5.08
CA THR A 310 21.20 -15.37 5.70
C THR A 310 21.57 -14.01 5.14
N ALA A 311 22.46 -13.25 5.79
CA ALA A 311 22.94 -11.97 5.28
C ALA A 311 23.56 -12.06 3.88
N GLN A 312 24.16 -13.21 3.51
CA GLN A 312 24.72 -13.49 2.20
C GLN A 312 23.63 -13.53 1.10
N ASP A 313 22.40 -13.93 1.46
CA ASP A 313 21.25 -13.94 0.53
C ASP A 313 20.68 -12.53 0.34
N TYR A 314 20.66 -11.71 1.40
CA TYR A 314 20.14 -10.35 1.36
C TYR A 314 20.97 -9.42 0.47
N LEU A 315 22.29 -9.39 0.66
CA LEU A 315 23.16 -8.38 0.05
C LEU A 315 23.06 -8.31 -1.48
N PRO A 316 23.13 -9.44 -2.25
CA PRO A 316 23.00 -9.39 -3.70
C PRO A 316 21.63 -8.88 -4.16
N LEU A 317 20.57 -9.21 -3.41
CA LEU A 317 19.21 -8.79 -3.73
C LEU A 317 19.00 -7.31 -3.45
N MET A 318 19.52 -6.82 -2.31
CA MET A 318 19.46 -5.40 -1.95
C MET A 318 20.25 -4.53 -2.96
N MET A 319 21.39 -5.01 -3.48
CA MET A 319 22.19 -4.29 -4.49
C MET A 319 21.51 -4.22 -5.87
N ARG A 320 20.51 -5.06 -6.14
CA ARG A 320 19.69 -5.01 -7.37
C ARG A 320 18.48 -4.09 -7.26
N ASP A 321 18.14 -3.63 -6.04
CA ASP A 321 17.00 -2.72 -5.85
C ASP A 321 17.27 -1.38 -6.57
N LYS A 322 16.20 -0.79 -7.11
CA LYS A 322 16.19 0.55 -7.76
C LYS A 322 16.78 1.68 -6.90
N LYS A 323 16.91 1.45 -5.61
CA LYS A 323 17.40 2.41 -4.61
C LYS A 323 18.93 2.52 -4.58
N VAL A 324 19.65 1.70 -5.34
CA VAL A 324 21.09 1.80 -5.48
C VAL A 324 21.44 2.96 -6.44
N LEU A 325 22.05 4.01 -5.92
CA LEU A 325 22.57 5.13 -6.70
C LEU A 325 24.11 5.09 -6.68
N ASN A 326 24.71 5.05 -7.86
CA ASN A 326 26.18 5.01 -8.02
C ASN A 326 26.84 3.85 -7.25
N GLY A 327 26.19 2.68 -7.17
CA GLY A 327 26.73 1.51 -6.47
C GLY A 327 26.64 1.55 -4.94
N LYS A 328 25.98 2.57 -4.35
CA LYS A 328 25.80 2.70 -2.91
C LYS A 328 24.36 2.39 -2.50
N LEU A 329 24.19 1.57 -1.46
CA LEU A 329 22.87 1.32 -0.85
C LEU A 329 22.32 2.59 -0.22
N ARG A 330 21.05 2.86 -0.50
CA ARG A 330 20.28 3.91 0.19
C ARG A 330 19.26 3.21 1.09
N LEU A 331 19.42 3.38 2.39
CA LEU A 331 18.55 2.78 3.39
C LEU A 331 17.73 3.86 4.08
N VAL A 332 16.46 3.59 4.33
CA VAL A 332 15.65 4.40 5.23
C VAL A 332 15.86 3.87 6.63
N LEU A 333 16.31 4.72 7.54
CA LEU A 333 16.61 4.40 8.92
C LEU A 333 15.84 5.34 9.86
N LEU A 334 15.77 4.98 11.14
CA LEU A 334 15.09 5.75 12.16
C LEU A 334 16.11 6.60 12.91
N LYS A 335 15.87 7.92 12.95
CA LYS A 335 16.64 8.84 13.81
C LYS A 335 16.13 8.81 15.25
N ALA A 336 14.84 8.60 15.40
CA ALA A 336 14.10 8.34 16.62
C ALA A 336 12.77 7.69 16.21
N LEU A 337 12.02 7.10 17.13
CA LEU A 337 10.63 6.71 16.86
C LEU A 337 9.82 7.96 16.47
N GLY A 338 9.14 7.90 15.32
CA GLY A 338 8.43 9.03 14.72
C GLY A 338 9.28 9.91 13.79
N GLN A 339 10.55 9.59 13.59
CA GLN A 339 11.45 10.35 12.71
C GLN A 339 12.40 9.44 11.93
N ALA A 340 12.31 9.46 10.62
CA ALA A 340 13.18 8.70 9.72
C ALA A 340 14.07 9.63 8.87
N TYR A 341 15.13 9.04 8.30
CA TYR A 341 16.02 9.69 7.35
C TYR A 341 16.55 8.69 6.31
N VAL A 342 17.12 9.20 5.24
CA VAL A 342 17.78 8.38 4.21
C VAL A 342 19.27 8.34 4.46
N ALA A 343 19.82 7.15 4.77
CA ALA A 343 21.24 6.90 4.93
C ALA A 343 21.87 6.42 3.61
N THR A 344 23.03 6.98 3.23
CA THR A 344 23.68 6.70 1.92
C THR A 344 25.06 6.05 2.05
N ASP A 345 25.68 6.13 3.22
CA ASP A 345 27.07 5.70 3.42
C ASP A 345 27.21 4.75 4.63
N VAL A 346 26.26 3.79 4.75
CA VAL A 346 26.30 2.80 5.83
C VAL A 346 27.33 1.71 5.49
N PRO A 347 28.30 1.41 6.38
CA PRO A 347 29.23 0.32 6.16
C PRO A 347 28.53 -1.01 6.02
N GLN A 348 28.92 -1.79 5.01
CA GLN A 348 28.28 -3.08 4.70
C GLN A 348 28.33 -4.06 5.89
N GLU A 349 29.40 -4.03 6.67
CA GLU A 349 29.58 -4.86 7.86
C GLU A 349 28.47 -4.59 8.89
N GLN A 350 28.10 -3.32 9.10
CA GLN A 350 27.01 -2.96 10.02
C GLN A 350 25.65 -3.42 9.52
N VAL A 351 25.43 -3.40 8.21
CA VAL A 351 24.21 -3.95 7.58
C VAL A 351 24.13 -5.46 7.80
N ILE A 352 25.24 -6.19 7.59
CA ILE A 352 25.33 -7.63 7.84
C ILE A 352 25.01 -7.97 9.31
N GLU A 353 25.61 -7.25 10.25
CA GLU A 353 25.37 -7.47 11.67
C GLU A 353 23.92 -7.19 12.08
N ALA A 354 23.29 -6.15 11.51
CA ALA A 354 21.89 -5.85 11.75
C ALA A 354 20.96 -6.95 11.20
N ILE A 355 21.26 -7.49 10.01
CA ILE A 355 20.54 -8.64 9.46
C ILE A 355 20.71 -9.86 10.36
N ASN A 356 21.95 -10.21 10.74
CA ASN A 356 22.24 -11.37 11.57
C ASN A 356 21.54 -11.30 12.94
N ARG A 357 21.38 -10.11 13.51
CA ARG A 357 20.62 -9.91 14.76
C ARG A 357 19.14 -10.27 14.61
N CYS A 358 18.58 -10.10 13.41
CA CYS A 358 17.19 -10.41 13.08
C CYS A 358 17.02 -11.76 12.37
N THR A 359 18.07 -12.57 12.25
CA THR A 359 17.97 -13.97 11.79
C THR A 359 17.85 -14.88 13.01
N GLN A 360 17.02 -15.92 12.93
CA GLN A 360 17.01 -16.96 13.95
C GLN A 360 18.36 -17.69 13.87
N VAL A 361 19.11 -17.69 14.96
CA VAL A 361 20.28 -18.56 15.11
C VAL A 361 19.72 -19.84 15.71
N ASP A 362 19.77 -20.96 14.96
CA ASP A 362 19.52 -22.30 15.46
C ASP A 362 20.54 -22.68 16.59
#